data_0b8078e416df0f7144f53d7d4b50aa95
#
_entry.id   0b8078e416df0f7144f53d7d4b50aa95
#
_cell.length_a   1.000
_cell.length_b   1.000
_cell.length_c   1.000
_cell.angle_alpha   90.00
_cell.angle_beta   90.00
_cell.angle_gamma   90.00
#
_symmetry.space_group_name_H-M   'P 1'
#
loop_
_entity.id
_entity.type
_entity.pdbx_description
1 polymer ?
#
loop_
_entity_poly.entity_id
_entity_poly.type
_entity_poly.pdbx_seq_one_letter_code
_entity_poly.pdbx_strand_id
1 'polypeptide(L)'
;RGIVVDRQMASSLPGISAIGECCEIDGQTWGLVAPCLRQAEVLADRLCGAPGEGFVWQDAGTRLKVTGIELFSAGEQQAGEQDDIYTSWDPIDRHYRRLLLRDGRLRGVLLMGDCTAAAALTARLESDEPATVDWLFDPSSTQPQAAGIMTMTKPVLVLVGHGMVGHHFLEQCVSRNLHQQYRIVVFGEERYPAYDRVHLSEYFAGRSAESLSLAAGDFFIEHGIELRLGEAVASIDRDARLVRDAEGHEIHWDK
;
A
#
# COMPACT_ATOMS: atom_id res chain seq x y z
N ARG A 1 23.67 7.08 -11.94
CA ARG A 1 22.64 7.19 -13.01
C ARG A 1 21.33 6.71 -12.46
N GLY A 2 20.29 7.54 -12.62
CA GLY A 2 18.93 7.23 -12.24
C GLY A 2 18.03 6.95 -13.44
N ILE A 3 16.76 6.71 -13.18
CA ILE A 3 15.69 6.69 -14.19
C ILE A 3 15.45 8.15 -14.62
N VAL A 4 15.78 8.48 -15.86
CA VAL A 4 15.63 9.85 -16.37
C VAL A 4 14.14 10.21 -16.48
N VAL A 5 13.75 11.30 -15.82
CA VAL A 5 12.40 11.84 -15.85
C VAL A 5 12.43 13.35 -16.14
N ASP A 6 11.33 13.86 -16.65
CA ASP A 6 11.10 15.29 -16.77
C ASP A 6 10.72 15.94 -15.42
N ARG A 7 10.54 17.25 -15.40
CA ARG A 7 10.11 17.96 -14.18
C ARG A 7 8.68 17.62 -13.71
N GLN A 8 7.92 16.88 -14.49
CA GLN A 8 6.61 16.32 -14.12
C GLN A 8 6.70 14.86 -13.67
N MET A 9 7.92 14.36 -13.42
CA MET A 9 8.19 12.97 -13.01
C MET A 9 7.82 11.92 -14.07
N ALA A 10 7.64 12.30 -15.33
CA ALA A 10 7.39 11.36 -16.42
C ALA A 10 8.70 10.83 -16.98
N SER A 11 8.81 9.51 -17.15
CA SER A 11 9.90 8.93 -17.92
C SER A 11 9.65 9.04 -19.44
N SER A 12 10.63 8.67 -20.25
CA SER A 12 10.47 8.57 -21.71
C SER A 12 9.46 7.49 -22.14
N LEU A 13 9.01 6.64 -21.22
CA LEU A 13 8.08 5.54 -21.50
C LEU A 13 6.67 5.91 -21.02
N PRO A 14 5.65 5.84 -21.90
CA PRO A 14 4.27 6.16 -21.54
C PRO A 14 3.77 5.28 -20.37
N GLY A 15 3.11 5.92 -19.40
CA GLY A 15 2.57 5.26 -18.20
C GLY A 15 3.59 5.01 -17.09
N ILE A 16 4.90 5.21 -17.33
CA ILE A 16 5.95 5.01 -16.32
C ILE A 16 6.47 6.34 -15.80
N SER A 17 6.54 6.44 -14.49
CA SER A 17 7.09 7.57 -13.73
C SER A 17 8.12 7.08 -12.72
N ALA A 18 9.01 7.94 -12.28
CA ALA A 18 9.92 7.64 -11.17
C ALA A 18 10.02 8.83 -10.20
N ILE A 19 10.12 8.52 -8.91
CA ILE A 19 10.29 9.47 -7.81
C ILE A 19 11.28 8.91 -6.78
N GLY A 20 11.90 9.77 -6.00
CA GLY A 20 12.89 9.39 -4.99
C GLY A 20 14.31 9.29 -5.55
N GLU A 21 15.18 8.63 -4.81
CA GLU A 21 16.61 8.52 -5.17
C GLU A 21 16.87 7.76 -6.47
N CYS A 22 15.89 6.96 -6.94
CA CYS A 22 16.02 6.21 -8.18
C CYS A 22 15.83 7.08 -9.44
N CYS A 23 15.34 8.32 -9.33
CA CYS A 23 15.13 9.18 -10.49
C CYS A 23 16.27 10.20 -10.71
N GLU A 24 16.40 10.63 -11.96
CA GLU A 24 17.36 11.64 -12.43
C GLU A 24 16.59 12.73 -13.17
N ILE A 25 16.68 13.97 -12.66
CA ILE A 25 16.03 15.16 -13.22
C ILE A 25 17.11 16.18 -13.60
N ASP A 26 17.10 16.65 -14.84
CA ASP A 26 18.08 17.61 -15.36
C ASP A 26 19.55 17.17 -15.11
N GLY A 27 19.83 15.85 -15.14
CA GLY A 27 21.14 15.26 -14.92
C GLY A 27 21.54 15.11 -13.44
N GLN A 28 20.63 15.39 -12.50
CA GLN A 28 20.85 15.27 -11.06
C GLN A 28 20.00 14.16 -10.43
N THR A 29 20.59 13.44 -9.46
CA THR A 29 19.89 12.52 -8.54
C THR A 29 19.84 13.16 -7.15
N TRP A 30 18.80 12.84 -6.38
CA TRP A 30 18.49 13.50 -5.12
C TRP A 30 18.55 12.49 -3.97
N GLY A 31 19.60 12.56 -3.13
CA GLY A 31 19.81 11.69 -1.97
C GLY A 31 19.26 12.25 -0.65
N LEU A 32 18.43 13.30 -0.69
CA LEU A 32 17.77 13.87 0.48
C LEU A 32 16.27 13.58 0.43
N VAL A 33 15.68 13.34 1.61
CA VAL A 33 14.27 12.97 1.72
C VAL A 33 13.35 14.08 1.21
N ALA A 34 13.58 15.32 1.62
CA ALA A 34 12.68 16.42 1.33
C ALA A 34 12.49 16.72 -0.17
N PRO A 35 13.54 16.80 -1.04
CA PRO A 35 13.31 16.88 -2.48
C PRO A 35 12.57 15.68 -3.05
N CYS A 36 12.81 14.47 -2.52
CA CYS A 36 12.10 13.27 -2.96
C CYS A 36 10.61 13.30 -2.59
N LEU A 37 10.25 13.88 -1.44
CA LEU A 37 8.84 14.12 -1.07
C LEU A 37 8.19 15.13 -2.04
N ARG A 38 8.90 16.20 -2.40
CA ARG A 38 8.39 17.16 -3.40
C ARG A 38 8.16 16.53 -4.78
N GLN A 39 8.98 15.58 -5.19
CA GLN A 39 8.75 14.79 -6.41
C GLN A 39 7.43 14.00 -6.34
N ALA A 40 7.13 13.42 -5.18
CA ALA A 40 5.88 12.68 -4.94
C ALA A 40 4.64 13.58 -5.09
N GLU A 41 4.69 14.80 -4.57
CA GLU A 41 3.63 15.80 -4.73
C GLU A 41 3.40 16.15 -6.21
N VAL A 42 4.48 16.46 -6.93
CA VAL A 42 4.42 16.81 -8.37
C VAL A 42 3.83 15.67 -9.20
N LEU A 43 4.21 14.42 -8.90
CA LEU A 43 3.62 13.26 -9.57
C LEU A 43 2.14 13.13 -9.28
N ALA A 44 1.73 13.30 -8.03
CA ALA A 44 0.33 13.24 -7.63
C ALA A 44 -0.52 14.34 -8.31
N ASP A 45 0.00 15.59 -8.37
CA ASP A 45 -0.66 16.70 -9.08
C ASP A 45 -0.86 16.37 -10.57
N ARG A 46 0.15 15.82 -11.23
CA ARG A 46 0.04 15.39 -12.63
C ARG A 46 -0.99 14.30 -12.83
N LEU A 47 -1.04 13.29 -11.96
CA LEU A 47 -1.99 12.19 -12.05
C LEU A 47 -3.44 12.64 -11.79
N CYS A 48 -3.62 13.71 -11.02
CA CYS A 48 -4.92 14.37 -10.85
C CYS A 48 -5.37 15.19 -12.06
N GLY A 49 -4.52 15.37 -13.08
CA GLY A 49 -4.79 16.25 -14.21
C GLY A 49 -4.64 17.74 -13.90
N ALA A 50 -3.96 18.11 -12.81
CA ALA A 50 -3.66 19.48 -12.40
C ALA A 50 -2.14 19.73 -12.33
N PRO A 51 -1.36 19.52 -13.40
CA PRO A 51 0.08 19.71 -13.38
C PRO A 51 0.43 21.17 -13.15
N GLY A 52 1.21 21.43 -12.09
CA GLY A 52 1.79 22.73 -11.78
C GLY A 52 3.08 23.01 -12.57
N GLU A 53 3.92 23.92 -12.06
CA GLU A 53 5.21 24.29 -12.68
C GLU A 53 6.22 23.12 -12.76
N GLY A 54 5.91 21.98 -12.12
CA GLY A 54 6.79 20.83 -12.02
C GLY A 54 7.76 20.89 -10.86
N PHE A 55 8.76 20.02 -10.89
CA PHE A 55 9.74 19.92 -9.82
C PHE A 55 10.70 21.13 -9.79
N VAL A 56 10.62 21.87 -8.72
CA VAL A 56 11.58 22.92 -8.32
C VAL A 56 11.92 22.68 -6.85
N TRP A 57 13.20 22.70 -6.47
CA TRP A 57 13.63 22.40 -5.11
C TRP A 57 14.30 23.62 -4.41
N GLN A 58 13.92 23.84 -3.15
CA GLN A 58 14.55 24.75 -2.19
C GLN A 58 14.41 24.15 -0.77
N ASP A 59 15.44 24.16 0.10
CA ASP A 59 15.55 23.31 1.31
C ASP A 59 14.68 23.59 2.55
N ALA A 60 14.13 22.54 3.22
CA ALA A 60 13.46 22.50 4.57
C ALA A 60 13.08 21.08 5.12
N GLY A 61 12.72 20.77 6.38
CA GLY A 61 12.76 19.51 7.17
C GLY A 61 11.51 18.66 7.62
N THR A 62 11.55 17.55 8.48
CA THR A 62 10.58 16.39 8.73
C THR A 62 10.31 15.82 10.16
N ARG A 63 9.36 14.80 10.40
CA ARG A 63 8.99 14.10 11.70
C ARG A 63 8.16 12.79 11.75
N LEU A 64 7.79 12.14 13.00
CA LEU A 64 7.40 10.74 13.37
C LEU A 64 6.54 10.35 14.61
N LYS A 65 5.93 8.96 14.92
CA LYS A 65 5.51 8.22 16.15
C LYS A 65 4.54 7.00 16.42
N VAL A 66 4.13 6.21 17.59
CA VAL A 66 3.89 4.81 18.14
C VAL A 66 2.84 4.40 19.25
N THR A 67 2.25 3.11 19.68
CA THR A 67 2.11 1.70 20.26
C THR A 67 0.84 1.16 21.00
N GLY A 68 0.48 -0.30 21.08
CA GLY A 68 -0.45 -1.11 21.94
C GLY A 68 -0.92 -2.49 21.44
N ILE A 69 -1.54 -3.63 22.05
CA ILE A 69 -2.03 -4.88 21.40
C ILE A 69 -3.01 -5.83 22.14
N GLU A 70 -4.00 -6.52 21.47
CA GLU A 70 -4.91 -7.64 21.85
C GLU A 70 -4.86 -8.83 20.85
N LEU A 71 -5.63 -9.97 21.01
CA LEU A 71 -5.65 -11.12 20.10
C LEU A 71 -6.98 -11.89 20.08
N PHE A 72 -7.44 -12.32 18.86
CA PHE A 72 -8.61 -13.19 18.64
C PHE A 72 -8.32 -14.22 17.51
N SER A 73 -8.87 -15.44 17.64
CA SER A 73 -8.75 -16.52 16.66
C SER A 73 -10.03 -17.36 16.59
N ALA A 74 -10.49 -17.74 15.39
CA ALA A 74 -11.65 -18.59 15.16
C ALA A 74 -11.49 -19.43 13.88
N GLY A 75 -12.13 -20.61 13.81
CA GLY A 75 -12.07 -21.51 12.67
C GLY A 75 -10.72 -22.18 12.46
N GLU A 76 -10.44 -22.58 11.20
CA GLU A 76 -9.20 -23.26 10.81
C GLU A 76 -7.99 -22.32 10.89
N GLN A 77 -6.86 -22.81 11.43
CA GLN A 77 -5.65 -22.02 11.57
C GLN A 77 -4.52 -22.47 10.61
N GLN A 78 -4.63 -23.66 10.05
CA GLN A 78 -3.69 -24.20 9.08
C GLN A 78 -4.29 -24.13 7.68
N ALA A 79 -3.56 -23.51 6.75
CA ALA A 79 -3.98 -23.44 5.35
C ALA A 79 -3.68 -24.76 4.64
N GLY A 80 -4.61 -25.23 3.83
CA GLY A 80 -4.41 -26.29 2.84
C GLY A 80 -3.88 -25.71 1.51
N GLU A 81 -3.51 -26.59 0.57
CA GLU A 81 -2.98 -26.19 -0.74
C GLU A 81 -3.95 -25.40 -1.64
N GLN A 82 -5.24 -25.39 -1.31
CA GLN A 82 -6.30 -24.73 -2.09
C GLN A 82 -6.95 -23.55 -1.34
N ASP A 83 -6.30 -23.07 -0.29
CA ASP A 83 -6.82 -22.00 0.54
C ASP A 83 -6.17 -20.66 0.20
N ASP A 84 -7.00 -19.64 0.00
CA ASP A 84 -6.55 -18.26 -0.10
C ASP A 84 -6.29 -17.70 1.31
N ILE A 85 -5.13 -17.05 1.48
CA ILE A 85 -4.75 -16.42 2.75
C ILE A 85 -4.70 -14.90 2.54
N TYR A 86 -5.55 -14.19 3.27
CA TYR A 86 -5.50 -12.73 3.33
C TYR A 86 -4.88 -12.31 4.66
N THR A 87 -3.78 -11.58 4.59
CA THR A 87 -3.07 -11.09 5.77
C THR A 87 -2.98 -9.58 5.72
N SER A 88 -3.41 -8.93 6.81
CA SER A 88 -3.18 -7.53 7.07
C SER A 88 -2.36 -7.40 8.36
N TRP A 89 -1.30 -6.64 8.33
CA TRP A 89 -0.47 -6.36 9.50
C TRP A 89 -0.29 -4.85 9.66
N ASP A 90 -0.75 -4.38 10.78
CA ASP A 90 -0.49 -3.05 11.27
C ASP A 90 0.55 -3.12 12.40
N PRO A 91 1.78 -2.71 12.15
CA PRO A 91 2.82 -2.73 13.17
C PRO A 91 2.70 -1.57 14.17
N ILE A 92 1.79 -0.59 13.95
CA ILE A 92 1.65 0.60 14.78
C ILE A 92 0.73 0.33 15.96
N ASP A 93 -0.54 0.06 15.68
CA ASP A 93 -1.48 -0.36 16.73
C ASP A 93 -1.33 -1.84 17.06
N ARG A 94 -0.31 -2.48 16.45
CA ARG A 94 -0.02 -3.92 16.58
C ARG A 94 -1.22 -4.76 16.20
N HIS A 95 -1.96 -4.32 15.19
CA HIS A 95 -3.09 -5.05 14.64
C HIS A 95 -2.59 -6.02 13.58
N TYR A 96 -2.84 -7.30 13.79
CA TYR A 96 -2.63 -8.35 12.82
C TYR A 96 -3.96 -9.01 12.52
N ARG A 97 -4.28 -9.14 11.25
CA ARG A 97 -5.44 -9.89 10.76
C ARG A 97 -4.96 -10.92 9.75
N ARG A 98 -5.35 -12.16 9.97
CA ARG A 98 -5.18 -13.23 9.00
C ARG A 98 -6.52 -13.90 8.79
N LEU A 99 -6.96 -13.97 7.53
CA LEU A 99 -8.21 -14.60 7.12
C LEU A 99 -7.87 -15.73 6.16
N LEU A 100 -8.46 -16.89 6.38
CA LEU A 100 -8.31 -18.09 5.56
C LEU A 100 -9.62 -18.33 4.82
N LEU A 101 -9.57 -18.38 3.50
CA LEU A 101 -10.73 -18.66 2.66
C LEU A 101 -10.52 -19.91 1.84
N ARG A 102 -11.63 -20.64 1.62
CA ARG A 102 -11.71 -21.78 0.70
C ARG A 102 -12.97 -21.60 -0.15
N ASP A 103 -12.82 -21.62 -1.48
CA ASP A 103 -13.90 -21.38 -2.44
C ASP A 103 -14.65 -20.04 -2.18
N GLY A 104 -13.93 -18.98 -1.83
CA GLY A 104 -14.50 -17.67 -1.50
C GLY A 104 -15.26 -17.63 -0.17
N ARG A 105 -15.16 -18.63 0.70
CA ARG A 105 -15.83 -18.73 2.00
C ARG A 105 -14.82 -18.65 3.12
N LEU A 106 -15.14 -17.87 4.15
CA LEU A 106 -14.28 -17.74 5.32
C LEU A 106 -14.21 -19.08 6.08
N ARG A 107 -12.99 -19.53 6.38
CA ARG A 107 -12.71 -20.79 7.11
C ARG A 107 -11.95 -20.55 8.40
N GLY A 108 -11.13 -19.51 8.44
CA GLY A 108 -10.33 -19.20 9.61
C GLY A 108 -10.05 -17.71 9.78
N VAL A 109 -9.91 -17.28 11.02
CA VAL A 109 -9.65 -15.90 11.42
C VAL A 109 -8.59 -15.89 12.51
N LEU A 110 -7.62 -15.00 12.37
CA LEU A 110 -6.71 -14.62 13.43
C LEU A 110 -6.60 -13.08 13.45
N LEU A 111 -6.95 -12.48 14.57
CA LEU A 111 -6.81 -11.04 14.83
C LEU A 111 -5.85 -10.83 16.01
N MET A 112 -5.04 -9.79 15.93
CA MET A 112 -4.17 -9.36 17.04
C MET A 112 -4.15 -7.83 17.05
N GLY A 113 -4.35 -7.24 18.23
CA GLY A 113 -4.48 -5.81 18.45
C GLY A 113 -5.94 -5.35 18.34
N ASP A 114 -6.47 -5.06 17.17
CA ASP A 114 -7.91 -4.80 17.00
C ASP A 114 -8.70 -6.11 16.84
N CYS A 115 -9.61 -6.35 17.77
CA CYS A 115 -10.54 -7.47 17.75
C CYS A 115 -12.01 -7.04 17.57
N THR A 116 -12.29 -5.80 17.22
CA THR A 116 -13.67 -5.26 17.07
C THR A 116 -14.48 -6.01 16.01
N ALA A 117 -13.82 -6.47 14.95
CA ALA A 117 -14.44 -7.26 13.89
C ALA A 117 -14.72 -8.73 14.27
N ALA A 118 -14.29 -9.21 15.43
CA ALA A 118 -14.37 -10.63 15.82
C ALA A 118 -15.78 -11.20 15.73
N ALA A 119 -16.80 -10.47 16.23
CA ALA A 119 -18.19 -10.94 16.21
C ALA A 119 -18.75 -11.11 14.78
N ALA A 120 -18.49 -10.13 13.90
CA ALA A 120 -18.96 -10.17 12.51
C ALA A 120 -18.25 -11.28 11.70
N LEU A 121 -16.94 -11.45 11.92
CA LEU A 121 -16.15 -12.52 11.30
C LEU A 121 -16.57 -13.92 11.80
N THR A 122 -16.89 -14.07 13.08
CA THR A 122 -17.44 -15.31 13.63
C THR A 122 -18.79 -15.64 13.01
N ALA A 123 -19.71 -14.68 12.93
CA ALA A 123 -21.01 -14.87 12.29
C ALA A 123 -20.86 -15.29 10.82
N ARG A 124 -19.87 -14.76 10.09
CA ARG A 124 -19.57 -15.14 8.70
C ARG A 124 -18.99 -16.56 8.60
N LEU A 125 -18.15 -16.97 9.53
CA LEU A 125 -17.66 -18.35 9.63
C LEU A 125 -18.83 -19.34 9.82
N GLU A 126 -19.79 -18.97 10.68
CA GLU A 126 -20.96 -19.81 11.01
C GLU A 126 -21.99 -19.85 9.87
N SER A 127 -22.18 -18.76 9.13
CA SER A 127 -23.15 -18.68 8.02
C SER A 127 -22.72 -19.42 6.77
N ASP A 128 -21.42 -19.71 6.62
CA ASP A 128 -20.82 -20.30 5.41
C ASP A 128 -21.14 -19.55 4.10
N GLU A 129 -21.51 -18.26 4.18
CA GLU A 129 -21.77 -17.42 3.02
C GLU A 129 -20.47 -16.98 2.35
N PRO A 130 -20.45 -16.78 1.01
CA PRO A 130 -19.29 -16.22 0.32
C PRO A 130 -18.95 -14.83 0.88
N ALA A 131 -17.65 -14.56 1.06
CA ALA A 131 -17.14 -13.28 1.52
C ALA A 131 -16.45 -12.56 0.36
N THR A 132 -16.80 -11.28 0.14
CA THR A 132 -16.05 -10.41 -0.77
C THR A 132 -14.81 -9.88 -0.08
N VAL A 133 -13.78 -9.52 -0.86
CA VAL A 133 -12.54 -8.94 -0.30
C VAL A 133 -12.85 -7.69 0.52
N ASP A 134 -13.70 -6.80 0.01
CA ASP A 134 -14.11 -5.58 0.71
C ASP A 134 -14.75 -5.87 2.07
N TRP A 135 -15.63 -6.86 2.15
CA TRP A 135 -16.26 -7.27 3.41
C TRP A 135 -15.24 -7.88 4.39
N LEU A 136 -14.22 -8.57 3.89
CA LEU A 136 -13.17 -9.18 4.73
C LEU A 136 -12.36 -8.13 5.50
N PHE A 137 -12.24 -6.92 4.95
CA PHE A 137 -11.50 -5.81 5.59
C PHE A 137 -12.39 -4.85 6.38
N ASP A 138 -13.69 -4.75 6.05
CA ASP A 138 -14.70 -4.07 6.86
C ASP A 138 -15.95 -4.95 7.06
N PRO A 139 -15.93 -5.89 8.02
CA PRO A 139 -17.05 -6.76 8.32
C PRO A 139 -18.27 -6.04 8.93
N SER A 140 -18.14 -4.78 9.28
CA SER A 140 -19.23 -3.92 9.76
C SER A 140 -20.01 -3.28 8.60
N SER A 141 -19.45 -3.26 7.39
CA SER A 141 -20.16 -2.78 6.20
C SER A 141 -21.29 -3.75 5.83
N THR A 142 -22.50 -3.26 5.83
CA THR A 142 -23.66 -3.97 5.28
C THR A 142 -23.40 -4.17 3.79
N GLN A 143 -23.44 -5.40 3.28
CA GLN A 143 -23.30 -5.64 1.85
C GLN A 143 -24.30 -4.76 1.08
N PRO A 144 -23.86 -3.91 0.13
CA PRO A 144 -24.78 -3.29 -0.79
C PRO A 144 -25.44 -4.41 -1.59
N GLN A 145 -26.76 -4.55 -1.49
CA GLN A 145 -27.50 -5.39 -2.43
C GLN A 145 -27.09 -4.97 -3.84
N ALA A 146 -26.79 -5.94 -4.68
CA ALA A 146 -26.33 -5.76 -6.04
C ALA A 146 -27.36 -4.99 -6.89
N ALA A 147 -27.37 -3.68 -6.74
CA ALA A 147 -27.89 -2.79 -7.77
C ALA A 147 -26.87 -2.82 -8.90
N GLY A 148 -27.28 -3.24 -10.09
CA GLY A 148 -26.41 -3.43 -11.24
C GLY A 148 -25.79 -2.12 -11.72
N ILE A 149 -24.68 -1.76 -11.09
CA ILE A 149 -23.76 -0.74 -11.56
C ILE A 149 -22.78 -1.46 -12.47
N MET A 150 -22.72 -1.04 -13.72
CA MET A 150 -21.59 -1.38 -14.59
C MET A 150 -20.34 -0.88 -13.86
N THR A 151 -19.60 -1.79 -13.26
CA THR A 151 -18.30 -1.51 -12.65
C THR A 151 -17.33 -1.19 -13.78
N MET A 152 -17.16 0.09 -14.09
CA MET A 152 -15.97 0.53 -14.79
C MET A 152 -14.79 0.18 -13.87
N THR A 153 -14.01 -0.83 -14.28
CA THR A 153 -12.82 -1.21 -13.53
C THR A 153 -11.88 0.01 -13.45
N LYS A 154 -11.56 0.44 -12.23
CA LYS A 154 -10.62 1.56 -12.03
C LYS A 154 -9.29 1.20 -12.71
N PRO A 155 -8.64 2.12 -13.43
CA PRO A 155 -7.29 1.88 -13.94
C PRO A 155 -6.33 1.58 -12.77
N VAL A 156 -5.37 0.69 -13.01
CA VAL A 156 -4.45 0.21 -11.97
C VAL A 156 -3.20 1.09 -11.92
N LEU A 157 -2.96 1.69 -10.76
CA LEU A 157 -1.72 2.40 -10.43
C LEU A 157 -0.85 1.47 -9.59
N VAL A 158 0.30 1.06 -10.11
CA VAL A 158 1.27 0.23 -9.39
C VAL A 158 2.42 1.08 -8.87
N LEU A 159 2.65 1.06 -7.57
CA LEU A 159 3.81 1.66 -6.92
C LEU A 159 4.83 0.57 -6.54
N VAL A 160 6.03 0.65 -7.10
CA VAL A 160 7.14 -0.25 -6.77
C VAL A 160 8.11 0.47 -5.83
N GLY A 161 8.21 -0.04 -4.61
CA GLY A 161 9.01 0.53 -3.52
C GLY A 161 8.18 1.29 -2.50
N HIS A 162 8.08 0.74 -1.28
CA HIS A 162 7.35 1.33 -0.16
C HIS A 162 8.33 1.86 0.91
N GLY A 163 9.12 2.86 0.54
CA GLY A 163 9.94 3.66 1.45
C GLY A 163 9.27 4.99 1.80
N MET A 164 10.01 5.93 2.42
CA MET A 164 9.52 7.25 2.85
C MET A 164 8.83 8.02 1.71
N VAL A 165 9.44 8.04 0.53
CA VAL A 165 8.92 8.75 -0.65
C VAL A 165 7.67 8.07 -1.22
N GLY A 166 7.68 6.72 -1.28
CA GLY A 166 6.52 5.94 -1.71
C GLY A 166 5.32 6.17 -0.80
N HIS A 167 5.54 6.17 0.53
CA HIS A 167 4.48 6.45 1.49
C HIS A 167 3.93 7.87 1.34
N HIS A 168 4.81 8.87 1.26
CA HIS A 168 4.39 10.26 1.04
C HIS A 168 3.60 10.42 -0.26
N PHE A 169 4.01 9.74 -1.34
CA PHE A 169 3.23 9.72 -2.58
C PHE A 169 1.81 9.18 -2.37
N LEU A 170 1.63 8.14 -1.56
CA LEU A 170 0.30 7.62 -1.23
C LEU A 170 -0.54 8.61 -0.41
N GLU A 171 0.06 9.33 0.55
CA GLU A 171 -0.60 10.43 1.26
C GLU A 171 -1.06 11.52 0.27
N GLN A 172 -0.22 11.87 -0.70
CA GLN A 172 -0.57 12.84 -1.74
C GLN A 172 -1.66 12.31 -2.68
N CYS A 173 -1.67 11.00 -2.98
CA CYS A 173 -2.76 10.37 -3.73
C CYS A 173 -4.08 10.44 -2.98
N VAL A 174 -4.07 10.18 -1.67
CA VAL A 174 -5.25 10.26 -0.82
C VAL A 174 -5.78 11.68 -0.72
N SER A 175 -4.92 12.66 -0.43
CA SER A 175 -5.31 14.07 -0.31
C SER A 175 -5.94 14.65 -1.59
N ARG A 176 -5.63 14.07 -2.75
CA ARG A 176 -6.17 14.43 -4.08
C ARG A 176 -7.25 13.48 -4.58
N ASN A 177 -7.74 12.57 -3.75
CA ASN A 177 -8.75 11.57 -4.09
C ASN A 177 -8.36 10.65 -5.27
N LEU A 178 -7.08 10.44 -5.55
CA LEU A 178 -6.61 9.50 -6.59
C LEU A 178 -6.95 8.05 -6.25
N HIS A 179 -6.97 7.67 -4.96
CA HIS A 179 -7.43 6.36 -4.49
C HIS A 179 -8.89 6.05 -4.88
N GLN A 180 -9.70 7.08 -5.18
CA GLN A 180 -11.04 6.91 -5.70
C GLN A 180 -11.08 6.71 -7.22
N GLN A 181 -10.05 7.18 -7.94
CA GLN A 181 -9.93 7.12 -9.40
C GLN A 181 -9.15 5.89 -9.87
N TYR A 182 -8.18 5.43 -9.08
CA TYR A 182 -7.30 4.30 -9.36
C TYR A 182 -7.49 3.18 -8.34
N ARG A 183 -7.33 1.92 -8.77
CA ARG A 183 -6.94 0.84 -7.88
C ARG A 183 -5.44 0.97 -7.64
N ILE A 184 -5.03 1.25 -6.42
CA ILE A 184 -3.62 1.45 -6.07
C ILE A 184 -3.07 0.16 -5.48
N VAL A 185 -2.00 -0.38 -6.08
CA VAL A 185 -1.27 -1.55 -5.61
C VAL A 185 0.17 -1.15 -5.31
N VAL A 186 0.67 -1.50 -4.14
CA VAL A 186 1.99 -1.11 -3.64
C VAL A 186 2.82 -2.34 -3.35
N PHE A 187 3.99 -2.44 -3.94
CA PHE A 187 4.99 -3.48 -3.65
C PHE A 187 6.09 -2.94 -2.76
N GLY A 188 6.32 -3.59 -1.61
CA GLY A 188 7.43 -3.34 -0.71
C GLY A 188 8.27 -4.60 -0.53
N GLU A 189 9.57 -4.55 -0.88
CA GLU A 189 10.50 -5.65 -0.66
C GLU A 189 10.69 -5.94 0.83
N GLU A 190 10.70 -4.90 1.66
CA GLU A 190 10.78 -5.04 3.11
C GLU A 190 9.46 -5.56 3.70
N ARG A 191 9.57 -6.35 4.78
CA ARG A 191 8.39 -6.91 5.49
C ARG A 191 7.68 -5.92 6.41
N TYR A 192 8.15 -4.67 6.43
CA TYR A 192 7.64 -3.60 7.26
C TYR A 192 7.12 -2.46 6.38
N PRO A 193 6.04 -1.76 6.79
CA PRO A 193 5.63 -0.52 6.14
C PRO A 193 6.73 0.54 6.18
N ALA A 194 6.54 1.60 5.41
CA ALA A 194 7.47 2.72 5.38
C ALA A 194 7.76 3.27 6.80
N TYR A 195 9.02 3.50 7.08
CA TYR A 195 9.49 4.04 8.35
C TYR A 195 10.52 5.15 8.11
N ASP A 196 10.73 6.01 9.13
CA ASP A 196 11.68 7.11 9.07
C ASP A 196 13.12 6.61 9.14
N ARG A 197 13.73 6.48 7.97
CA ARG A 197 15.15 6.06 7.86
C ARG A 197 16.13 7.12 8.35
N VAL A 198 15.72 8.39 8.39
CA VAL A 198 16.57 9.49 8.88
C VAL A 198 16.85 9.34 10.38
N HIS A 199 15.84 8.88 11.14
CA HIS A 199 15.95 8.66 12.58
C HIS A 199 16.20 7.20 12.97
N LEU A 200 16.57 6.32 12.02
CA LEU A 200 16.80 4.89 12.29
C LEU A 200 17.89 4.65 13.36
N SER A 201 18.87 5.56 13.51
CA SER A 201 19.88 5.49 14.57
C SER A 201 19.29 5.59 15.97
N GLU A 202 18.12 6.20 16.15
CA GLU A 202 17.44 6.34 17.44
C GLU A 202 16.83 5.02 17.93
N TYR A 203 16.59 4.06 17.03
CA TYR A 203 16.24 2.69 17.38
C TYR A 203 17.31 2.03 18.27
N PHE A 204 18.58 2.22 17.92
CA PHE A 204 19.70 1.73 18.72
C PHE A 204 19.91 2.53 20.01
N ALA A 205 19.32 3.71 20.14
CA ALA A 205 19.28 4.52 21.34
C ALA A 205 18.06 4.21 22.25
N GLY A 206 17.26 3.17 21.93
CA GLY A 206 16.13 2.69 22.72
C GLY A 206 14.76 3.19 22.27
N ARG A 207 14.67 3.84 21.11
CA ARG A 207 13.37 4.18 20.50
C ARG A 207 12.71 2.91 19.95
N SER A 208 11.39 2.77 20.05
CA SER A 208 10.70 1.59 19.54
C SER A 208 10.57 1.61 18.01
N ALA A 209 10.47 0.46 17.36
CA ALA A 209 10.31 0.35 15.91
C ALA A 209 9.02 1.04 15.44
N GLU A 210 7.98 0.94 16.26
CA GLU A 210 6.70 1.58 15.98
C GLU A 210 6.82 3.12 15.97
N SER A 211 7.75 3.73 16.76
CA SER A 211 8.01 5.17 16.74
C SER A 211 8.74 5.66 15.49
N LEU A 212 9.15 4.76 14.66
CA LEU A 212 9.77 5.03 13.37
C LEU A 212 8.78 4.84 12.19
N SER A 213 7.64 4.19 12.39
CA SER A 213 6.66 3.99 11.33
C SER A 213 6.06 5.33 10.83
N LEU A 214 5.93 5.46 9.52
CA LEU A 214 5.30 6.61 8.85
C LEU A 214 3.83 6.36 8.56
N ALA A 215 3.41 5.08 8.44
CA ALA A 215 2.03 4.72 8.18
C ALA A 215 1.19 4.78 9.46
N ALA A 216 0.14 5.59 9.50
CA ALA A 216 -0.92 5.45 10.48
C ALA A 216 -1.68 4.14 10.23
N GLY A 217 -2.14 3.45 11.30
CA GLY A 217 -2.59 2.06 11.26
C GLY A 217 -3.58 1.68 10.18
N ASP A 218 -4.64 2.45 10.02
CA ASP A 218 -5.73 2.14 9.09
C ASP A 218 -5.56 2.76 7.70
N PHE A 219 -4.50 3.53 7.46
CA PHE A 219 -4.30 4.32 6.24
C PHE A 219 -4.56 3.54 4.94
N PHE A 220 -4.01 2.34 4.81
CA PHE A 220 -4.14 1.52 3.60
C PHE A 220 -5.55 0.97 3.44
N ILE A 221 -6.15 0.58 4.57
CA ILE A 221 -7.51 0.00 4.63
C ILE A 221 -8.55 1.07 4.36
N GLU A 222 -8.48 2.20 5.07
CA GLU A 222 -9.42 3.32 4.92
C GLU A 222 -9.48 3.87 3.49
N HIS A 223 -8.36 3.79 2.78
CA HIS A 223 -8.26 4.33 1.42
C HIS A 223 -8.26 3.27 0.31
N GLY A 224 -8.48 2.00 0.67
CA GLY A 224 -8.55 0.88 -0.28
C GLY A 224 -7.26 0.69 -1.08
N ILE A 225 -6.10 0.91 -0.45
CA ILE A 225 -4.77 0.74 -1.04
C ILE A 225 -4.29 -0.68 -0.75
N GLU A 226 -4.00 -1.44 -1.81
CA GLU A 226 -3.47 -2.80 -1.70
C GLU A 226 -1.96 -2.74 -1.42
N LEU A 227 -1.55 -3.02 -0.17
CA LEU A 227 -0.16 -3.03 0.25
C LEU A 227 0.38 -4.47 0.32
N ARG A 228 1.44 -4.76 -0.44
CA ARG A 228 2.14 -6.03 -0.51
C ARG A 228 3.54 -5.89 0.06
N LEU A 229 3.74 -6.35 1.29
CA LEU A 229 5.01 -6.30 2.01
C LEU A 229 5.75 -7.63 1.93
N GLY A 230 7.07 -7.56 1.80
CA GLY A 230 7.94 -8.73 1.58
C GLY A 230 7.88 -9.26 0.14
N GLU A 231 7.21 -8.55 -0.77
CA GLU A 231 7.07 -8.92 -2.17
C GLU A 231 7.96 -8.01 -3.04
N ALA A 232 9.13 -8.52 -3.42
CA ALA A 232 10.03 -7.81 -4.33
C ALA A 232 9.54 -7.94 -5.77
N VAL A 233 9.49 -6.83 -6.51
CA VAL A 233 9.23 -6.85 -7.95
C VAL A 233 10.45 -7.39 -8.68
N ALA A 234 10.30 -8.52 -9.37
CA ALA A 234 11.35 -9.18 -10.13
C ALA A 234 11.47 -8.63 -11.56
N SER A 235 10.35 -8.25 -12.18
CA SER A 235 10.36 -7.68 -13.54
C SER A 235 9.15 -6.81 -13.83
N ILE A 236 9.34 -5.87 -14.77
CA ILE A 236 8.29 -5.02 -15.33
C ILE A 236 8.28 -5.24 -16.84
N ASP A 237 7.24 -5.92 -17.34
CA ASP A 237 6.98 -6.05 -18.77
C ASP A 237 6.21 -4.83 -19.25
N ARG A 238 6.87 -4.02 -20.06
CA ARG A 238 6.34 -2.74 -20.56
C ARG A 238 5.38 -2.91 -21.72
N ASP A 239 5.56 -3.95 -22.50
CA ASP A 239 4.75 -4.23 -23.70
C ASP A 239 3.43 -4.88 -23.29
N ALA A 240 3.49 -5.87 -22.39
CA ALA A 240 2.32 -6.52 -21.81
C ALA A 240 1.68 -5.68 -20.67
N ARG A 241 2.35 -4.64 -20.17
CA ARG A 241 1.96 -3.84 -19.00
C ARG A 241 1.72 -4.71 -17.75
N LEU A 242 2.69 -5.56 -17.45
CA LEU A 242 2.66 -6.47 -16.30
C LEU A 242 3.82 -6.18 -15.35
N VAL A 243 3.53 -6.13 -14.07
CA VAL A 243 4.53 -6.24 -12.99
C VAL A 243 4.48 -7.67 -12.49
N ARG A 244 5.66 -8.30 -12.35
CA ARG A 244 5.80 -9.65 -11.79
C ARG A 244 6.67 -9.60 -10.53
N ASP A 245 6.20 -10.23 -9.46
CA ASP A 245 6.97 -10.41 -8.23
C ASP A 245 7.96 -11.59 -8.32
N ALA A 246 8.69 -11.86 -7.23
CA ALA A 246 9.67 -12.92 -7.16
C ALA A 246 9.04 -14.33 -7.14
N GLU A 247 7.79 -14.46 -6.73
CA GLU A 247 7.01 -15.70 -6.74
C GLU A 247 6.32 -15.96 -8.07
N GLY A 248 6.31 -14.97 -9.00
CA GLY A 248 5.74 -15.09 -10.33
C GLY A 248 4.29 -14.62 -10.45
N HIS A 249 3.71 -14.01 -9.41
CA HIS A 249 2.40 -13.38 -9.52
C HIS A 249 2.47 -12.15 -10.41
N GLU A 250 1.45 -11.96 -11.24
CA GLU A 250 1.39 -10.88 -12.23
C GLU A 250 0.28 -9.88 -11.90
N ILE A 251 0.59 -8.59 -12.02
CA ILE A 251 -0.40 -7.51 -11.94
C ILE A 251 -0.30 -6.66 -13.20
N HIS A 252 -1.45 -6.47 -13.86
CA HIS A 252 -1.57 -5.51 -14.96
C HIS A 252 -1.58 -4.09 -14.41
N TRP A 253 -0.87 -3.17 -15.08
CA TRP A 253 -0.78 -1.75 -14.70
C TRP A 253 -1.17 -0.81 -15.86
N ASP A 254 -1.73 0.35 -15.49
CA ASP A 254 -2.04 1.46 -16.38
C ASP A 254 -1.11 2.66 -16.13
N LYS A 255 -0.64 2.81 -14.88
CA LYS A 255 0.29 3.84 -14.42
C LYS A 255 1.30 3.25 -13.44
#